data_af9ee2e54624de6f51e8c750193fa251
#
_entry.id   af9ee2e54624de6f51e8c750193fa251
#
_cell.length_a   1.000
_cell.length_b   1.000
_cell.length_c   1.000
_cell.angle_alpha   90.00
_cell.angle_beta   90.00
_cell.angle_gamma   90.00
#
_symmetry.space_group_name_H-M   'P 1'
#
loop_
_entity.id
_entity.type
_entity.pdbx_description
1 polymer ?
#
loop_
_entity_poly.entity_id
_entity_poly.type
_entity_poly.pdbx_seq_one_letter_code
_entity_poly.pdbx_strand_id
1 'polypeptide(L)'
;MTKREYVIRQIAKTNKKNYENYVVTRIYHLLNRIDVKFVTQQYVNRPEGHALTDMYFPQIKLHIEIDEPFHKKQIGLDIHRETDIIQATDHHISRIKITDDLDSINSQITILIDQIRAKIKLIEKRKQWEGWDLEKEFDPNHFRKKGYLDVYENPAFRKIVDACNCLGQNYKAVQQAWFKSKIYPNHYLWFPKFYKNEDWDNQISKDGTVITEKCKDSEKYNSWFNTVTSNLVKRITFPRSIDNLGFRLYRFAGVFETDLESSSLENGVVHRLKETRIEINI
;
A
#
# COMPACT_ATOMS: atom_id res chain seq x y z
N MET A 1 -15.94 10.17 5.89
CA MET A 1 -16.62 8.89 5.52
C MET A 1 -16.65 8.01 6.75
N THR A 2 -17.82 7.54 7.16
CA THR A 2 -17.98 6.62 8.29
C THR A 2 -17.71 5.17 7.86
N LYS A 3 -17.47 4.25 8.82
CA LYS A 3 -17.38 2.81 8.53
C LYS A 3 -18.66 2.28 7.85
N ARG A 4 -19.84 2.76 8.29
CA ARG A 4 -21.12 2.41 7.67
C ARG A 4 -21.16 2.81 6.19
N GLU A 5 -20.78 4.03 5.85
CA GLU A 5 -20.73 4.49 4.45
C GLU A 5 -19.71 3.69 3.63
N TYR A 6 -18.58 3.33 4.22
CA TYR A 6 -17.59 2.48 3.57
C TYR A 6 -18.20 1.12 3.20
N VAL A 7 -18.82 0.42 4.17
CA VAL A 7 -19.44 -0.90 3.96
C VAL A 7 -20.53 -0.83 2.88
N ILE A 8 -21.44 0.16 2.96
CA ILE A 8 -22.49 0.35 1.95
C ILE A 8 -21.88 0.51 0.55
N ARG A 9 -20.84 1.32 0.41
CA ARG A 9 -20.15 1.53 -0.87
C ARG A 9 -19.45 0.28 -1.39
N GLN A 10 -18.86 -0.55 -0.52
CA GLN A 10 -18.24 -1.81 -0.95
C GLN A 10 -19.30 -2.78 -1.49
N ILE A 11 -20.40 -2.97 -0.79
CA ILE A 11 -21.51 -3.84 -1.23
C ILE A 11 -22.14 -3.31 -2.52
N ALA A 12 -22.32 -1.98 -2.65
CA ALA A 12 -22.91 -1.37 -3.84
C ALA A 12 -22.10 -1.60 -5.13
N LYS A 13 -20.79 -1.88 -5.06
CA LYS A 13 -19.99 -2.22 -6.25
C LYS A 13 -20.42 -3.52 -6.91
N THR A 14 -21.03 -4.41 -6.17
CA THR A 14 -21.44 -5.75 -6.64
C THR A 14 -22.91 -5.82 -7.04
N ASN A 15 -23.67 -4.70 -7.01
CA ASN A 15 -25.12 -4.66 -7.18
C ASN A 15 -25.64 -5.21 -8.52
N LYS A 16 -24.82 -5.22 -9.58
CA LYS A 16 -25.16 -5.73 -10.91
C LYS A 16 -24.69 -7.19 -11.15
N LYS A 17 -24.05 -7.79 -10.14
CA LYS A 17 -23.47 -9.13 -10.19
C LYS A 17 -24.16 -9.99 -9.14
N ASN A 18 -25.22 -10.71 -9.53
CA ASN A 18 -26.12 -11.36 -8.58
C ASN A 18 -25.40 -12.34 -7.64
N TYR A 19 -24.58 -13.25 -8.18
CA TYR A 19 -23.86 -14.25 -7.38
C TYR A 19 -22.77 -13.62 -6.50
N GLU A 20 -21.99 -12.71 -7.07
CA GLU A 20 -20.97 -11.98 -6.32
C GLU A 20 -21.60 -11.17 -5.17
N ASN A 21 -22.71 -10.47 -5.42
CA ASN A 21 -23.42 -9.74 -4.39
C ASN A 21 -23.93 -10.66 -3.27
N TYR A 22 -24.51 -11.82 -3.63
CA TYR A 22 -24.99 -12.82 -2.66
C TYR A 22 -23.84 -13.30 -1.77
N VAL A 23 -22.73 -13.75 -2.37
CA VAL A 23 -21.58 -14.31 -1.63
C VAL A 23 -20.93 -13.25 -0.74
N VAL A 24 -20.63 -12.08 -1.29
CA VAL A 24 -19.98 -10.97 -0.54
C VAL A 24 -20.84 -10.53 0.64
N THR A 25 -22.15 -10.32 0.42
CA THR A 25 -23.07 -9.89 1.47
C THR A 25 -23.19 -10.95 2.56
N ARG A 26 -23.31 -12.24 2.17
CA ARG A 26 -23.41 -13.34 3.11
C ARG A 26 -22.12 -13.52 3.94
N ILE A 27 -20.94 -13.43 3.31
CA ILE A 27 -19.65 -13.45 4.03
C ILE A 27 -19.60 -12.32 5.07
N TYR A 28 -19.93 -11.09 4.68
CA TYR A 28 -19.94 -9.95 5.59
C TYR A 28 -20.83 -10.16 6.81
N HIS A 29 -22.08 -10.60 6.58
CA HIS A 29 -23.04 -10.82 7.67
C HIS A 29 -22.66 -12.01 8.57
N LEU A 30 -22.18 -13.11 8.01
CA LEU A 30 -21.76 -14.27 8.80
C LEU A 30 -20.49 -14.00 9.61
N LEU A 31 -19.54 -13.23 9.05
CA LEU A 31 -18.35 -12.84 9.79
C LEU A 31 -18.68 -11.93 10.97
N ASN A 32 -19.61 -11.00 10.79
CA ASN A 32 -20.15 -10.08 11.80
C ASN A 32 -19.07 -9.39 12.65
N ARG A 33 -18.00 -8.91 11.98
CA ARG A 33 -16.83 -8.25 12.60
C ARG A 33 -16.57 -6.92 11.90
N ILE A 34 -16.99 -5.80 12.54
CA ILE A 34 -16.78 -4.44 12.00
C ILE A 34 -15.32 -3.97 12.06
N ASP A 35 -14.51 -4.63 12.85
CA ASP A 35 -13.07 -4.41 12.97
C ASP A 35 -12.24 -5.18 11.90
N VAL A 36 -12.91 -5.96 11.05
CA VAL A 36 -12.31 -6.62 9.89
C VAL A 36 -12.63 -5.81 8.63
N LYS A 37 -11.61 -5.24 8.01
CA LYS A 37 -11.75 -4.52 6.74
C LYS A 37 -11.94 -5.50 5.59
N PHE A 38 -12.81 -5.14 4.64
CA PHE A 38 -12.86 -5.79 3.35
C PHE A 38 -12.93 -4.77 2.21
N VAL A 39 -12.47 -5.18 1.04
CA VAL A 39 -12.51 -4.40 -0.20
C VAL A 39 -13.14 -5.29 -1.27
N THR A 40 -14.12 -4.79 -2.01
CA THR A 40 -14.69 -5.48 -3.17
C THR A 40 -14.06 -4.96 -4.45
N GLN A 41 -13.95 -5.82 -5.47
CA GLN A 41 -13.30 -5.49 -6.75
C GLN A 41 -11.90 -4.90 -6.51
N GLN A 42 -11.08 -5.64 -5.73
CA GLN A 42 -9.72 -5.20 -5.42
C GLN A 42 -8.84 -5.31 -6.65
N TYR A 43 -8.27 -4.18 -7.06
CA TYR A 43 -7.25 -4.13 -8.10
C TYR A 43 -5.95 -4.79 -7.63
N VAL A 44 -5.37 -5.63 -8.48
CA VAL A 44 -4.04 -6.20 -8.30
C VAL A 44 -3.23 -6.02 -9.57
N ASN A 45 -2.08 -5.35 -9.47
CA ASN A 45 -1.15 -5.20 -10.57
C ASN A 45 -0.33 -6.49 -10.76
N ARG A 46 -0.21 -6.96 -12.00
CA ARG A 46 0.50 -8.19 -12.38
C ARG A 46 1.54 -7.89 -13.46
N PRO A 47 2.51 -8.78 -13.73
CA PRO A 47 3.47 -8.58 -14.83
C PRO A 47 2.80 -8.34 -16.19
N GLU A 48 1.70 -9.03 -16.48
CA GLU A 48 0.95 -8.94 -17.75
C GLU A 48 -0.37 -8.15 -17.61
N GLY A 49 -0.36 -7.02 -16.89
CA GLY A 49 -1.53 -6.15 -16.76
C GLY A 49 -2.09 -6.11 -15.33
N HIS A 50 -3.41 -6.24 -15.18
CA HIS A 50 -4.06 -6.19 -13.86
C HIS A 50 -5.15 -7.24 -13.73
N ALA A 51 -5.53 -7.53 -12.49
CA ALA A 51 -6.70 -8.32 -12.14
C ALA A 51 -7.58 -7.54 -11.16
N LEU A 52 -8.87 -7.88 -11.12
CA LEU A 52 -9.78 -7.48 -10.05
C LEU A 52 -10.17 -8.74 -9.31
N THR A 53 -9.91 -8.80 -8.01
CA THR A 53 -10.40 -9.89 -7.15
C THR A 53 -11.73 -9.48 -6.53
N ASP A 54 -12.67 -10.42 -6.40
CA ASP A 54 -14.05 -10.07 -6.05
C ASP A 54 -14.16 -9.54 -4.62
N MET A 55 -13.38 -10.10 -3.67
CA MET A 55 -13.28 -9.61 -2.31
C MET A 55 -11.87 -9.79 -1.75
N TYR A 56 -11.41 -8.86 -0.91
CA TYR A 56 -10.10 -8.89 -0.28
C TYR A 56 -10.16 -8.47 1.18
N PHE A 57 -9.50 -9.24 2.05
CA PHE A 57 -9.32 -8.96 3.48
C PHE A 57 -7.87 -8.57 3.78
N PRO A 58 -7.55 -7.26 3.89
CA PRO A 58 -6.17 -6.78 4.05
C PRO A 58 -5.44 -7.34 5.28
N GLN A 59 -6.12 -7.39 6.42
CA GLN A 59 -5.52 -7.78 7.71
C GLN A 59 -5.06 -9.25 7.76
N ILE A 60 -5.62 -10.11 6.91
CA ILE A 60 -5.27 -11.54 6.80
C ILE A 60 -4.69 -11.91 5.43
N LYS A 61 -4.44 -10.92 4.57
CA LYS A 61 -3.89 -11.07 3.22
C LYS A 61 -4.64 -12.14 2.40
N LEU A 62 -5.97 -12.10 2.42
CA LEU A 62 -6.82 -13.09 1.78
C LEU A 62 -7.68 -12.47 0.68
N HIS A 63 -7.51 -12.92 -0.56
CA HIS A 63 -8.39 -12.65 -1.68
C HIS A 63 -9.43 -13.76 -1.83
N ILE A 64 -10.61 -13.40 -2.29
CA ILE A 64 -11.69 -14.32 -2.63
C ILE A 64 -12.08 -14.08 -4.07
N GLU A 65 -12.15 -15.14 -4.84
CA GLU A 65 -12.66 -15.21 -6.20
C GLU A 65 -13.96 -15.99 -6.22
N ILE A 66 -14.93 -15.55 -7.02
CA ILE A 66 -16.25 -16.16 -7.15
C ILE A 66 -16.40 -16.66 -8.56
N ASP A 67 -16.25 -17.99 -8.71
CA ASP A 67 -16.22 -18.66 -10.01
C ASP A 67 -17.64 -18.91 -10.50
N GLU A 68 -18.10 -18.10 -11.45
CA GLU A 68 -19.43 -18.28 -12.10
C GLU A 68 -19.38 -19.33 -13.22
N PRO A 69 -20.47 -20.11 -13.47
CA PRO A 69 -20.48 -21.22 -14.41
C PRO A 69 -20.11 -20.86 -15.86
N PHE A 70 -20.33 -19.61 -16.26
CA PHE A 70 -20.07 -19.11 -17.61
C PHE A 70 -18.59 -18.92 -17.94
N HIS A 71 -17.69 -18.93 -16.94
CA HIS A 71 -16.24 -18.78 -17.12
C HIS A 71 -15.50 -20.09 -17.46
N LYS A 72 -16.20 -21.21 -17.67
CA LYS A 72 -15.59 -22.54 -17.95
C LYS A 72 -14.63 -22.58 -19.16
N LYS A 73 -14.62 -21.58 -20.03
CA LYS A 73 -13.70 -21.51 -21.19
C LYS A 73 -12.30 -20.96 -20.87
N GLN A 74 -12.02 -20.55 -19.63
CA GLN A 74 -10.78 -19.84 -19.26
C GLN A 74 -9.95 -20.51 -18.16
N ILE A 75 -10.17 -21.79 -17.87
CA ILE A 75 -9.52 -22.50 -16.73
C ILE A 75 -7.98 -22.37 -16.75
N GLY A 76 -7.34 -22.44 -17.93
CA GLY A 76 -5.88 -22.28 -18.03
C GLY A 76 -5.39 -20.86 -17.72
N LEU A 77 -6.14 -19.85 -18.14
CA LEU A 77 -5.83 -18.44 -17.89
C LEU A 77 -6.06 -18.06 -16.41
N ASP A 78 -7.03 -18.70 -15.76
CA ASP A 78 -7.34 -18.45 -14.34
C ASP A 78 -6.28 -19.01 -13.40
N ILE A 79 -5.65 -20.14 -13.71
CA ILE A 79 -4.54 -20.70 -12.93
C ILE A 79 -3.31 -19.77 -13.01
N HIS A 80 -2.96 -19.29 -14.20
CA HIS A 80 -1.88 -18.33 -14.37
C HIS A 80 -2.17 -17.03 -13.62
N ARG A 81 -3.40 -16.52 -13.73
CA ARG A 81 -3.85 -15.31 -13.01
C ARG A 81 -3.71 -15.44 -11.49
N GLU A 82 -4.09 -16.60 -10.93
CA GLU A 82 -3.96 -16.87 -9.50
C GLU A 82 -2.49 -16.90 -9.06
N THR A 83 -1.65 -17.63 -9.81
CA THR A 83 -0.21 -17.70 -9.55
C THR A 83 0.42 -16.32 -9.60
N ASP A 84 0.09 -15.49 -10.60
CA ASP A 84 0.59 -14.12 -10.72
C ASP A 84 0.17 -13.24 -9.54
N ILE A 85 -1.08 -13.36 -9.08
CA ILE A 85 -1.56 -12.59 -7.91
C ILE A 85 -0.79 -12.98 -6.66
N ILE A 86 -0.60 -14.28 -6.41
CA ILE A 86 0.16 -14.78 -5.26
C ILE A 86 1.62 -14.30 -5.33
N GLN A 87 2.27 -14.43 -6.50
CA GLN A 87 3.66 -14.00 -6.67
C GLN A 87 3.82 -12.47 -6.53
N ALA A 88 2.87 -11.70 -7.05
CA ALA A 88 2.92 -10.23 -6.98
C ALA A 88 2.67 -9.68 -5.57
N THR A 89 1.88 -10.35 -4.75
CA THR A 89 1.38 -9.82 -3.46
C THR A 89 1.82 -10.61 -2.24
N ASP A 90 2.25 -11.86 -2.39
CA ASP A 90 2.44 -12.83 -1.27
C ASP A 90 1.17 -13.03 -0.44
N HIS A 91 0.01 -13.01 -1.11
CA HIS A 91 -1.29 -13.17 -0.49
C HIS A 91 -1.89 -14.55 -0.79
N HIS A 92 -2.90 -14.94 -0.02
CA HIS A 92 -3.67 -16.16 -0.27
C HIS A 92 -4.90 -15.86 -1.13
N ILE A 93 -5.31 -16.86 -1.93
CA ILE A 93 -6.57 -16.82 -2.69
C ILE A 93 -7.44 -18.00 -2.25
N SER A 94 -8.73 -17.74 -2.04
CA SER A 94 -9.77 -18.74 -1.83
C SER A 94 -10.84 -18.56 -2.89
N ARG A 95 -11.46 -19.67 -3.33
CA ARG A 95 -12.47 -19.68 -4.38
C ARG A 95 -13.80 -20.19 -3.85
N ILE A 96 -14.87 -19.56 -4.29
CA ILE A 96 -16.25 -20.02 -4.12
C ILE A 96 -16.80 -20.35 -5.49
N LYS A 97 -17.08 -21.63 -5.73
CA LYS A 97 -17.67 -22.09 -6.98
C LYS A 97 -19.19 -21.93 -6.93
N ILE A 98 -19.73 -21.20 -7.89
CA ILE A 98 -21.17 -21.06 -8.04
C ILE A 98 -21.72 -22.31 -8.75
N THR A 99 -22.69 -22.94 -8.13
CA THR A 99 -23.44 -24.11 -8.62
C THR A 99 -24.93 -23.81 -8.64
N ASP A 100 -25.71 -24.69 -9.26
CA ASP A 100 -27.18 -24.58 -9.26
C ASP A 100 -27.78 -24.92 -7.88
N ASP A 101 -26.98 -25.52 -6.99
CA ASP A 101 -27.36 -25.87 -5.63
C ASP A 101 -26.90 -24.77 -4.63
N LEU A 102 -27.87 -24.06 -4.06
CA LEU A 102 -27.65 -23.00 -3.09
C LEU A 102 -27.04 -23.52 -1.78
N ASP A 103 -27.37 -24.73 -1.36
CA ASP A 103 -26.82 -25.34 -0.14
C ASP A 103 -25.33 -25.65 -0.30
N SER A 104 -24.92 -26.07 -1.48
CA SER A 104 -23.52 -26.25 -1.83
C SER A 104 -22.74 -24.92 -1.74
N ILE A 105 -23.27 -23.82 -2.27
CA ILE A 105 -22.66 -22.48 -2.17
C ILE A 105 -22.57 -22.05 -0.71
N ASN A 106 -23.63 -22.23 0.05
CA ASN A 106 -23.68 -21.86 1.48
C ASN A 106 -22.68 -22.67 2.32
N SER A 107 -22.49 -23.95 2.01
CA SER A 107 -21.51 -24.81 2.68
C SER A 107 -20.09 -24.32 2.42
N GLN A 108 -19.75 -23.96 1.18
CA GLN A 108 -18.46 -23.39 0.84
C GLN A 108 -18.21 -22.07 1.60
N ILE A 109 -19.22 -21.18 1.67
CA ILE A 109 -19.13 -19.92 2.41
C ILE A 109 -18.90 -20.20 3.91
N THR A 110 -19.59 -21.17 4.50
CA THR A 110 -19.42 -21.51 5.91
C THR A 110 -18.00 -22.00 6.20
N ILE A 111 -17.47 -22.90 5.39
CA ILE A 111 -16.08 -23.36 5.50
C ILE A 111 -15.09 -22.20 5.41
N LEU A 112 -15.29 -21.30 4.44
CA LEU A 112 -14.46 -20.11 4.28
C LEU A 112 -14.50 -19.18 5.50
N ILE A 113 -15.70 -18.95 6.07
CA ILE A 113 -15.86 -18.14 7.30
C ILE A 113 -15.10 -18.75 8.47
N ASP A 114 -15.15 -20.05 8.64
CA ASP A 114 -14.42 -20.74 9.71
C ASP A 114 -12.89 -20.61 9.51
N GLN A 115 -12.41 -20.68 8.28
CA GLN A 115 -11.01 -20.44 7.95
C GLN A 115 -10.60 -18.98 8.26
N ILE A 116 -11.42 -18.00 7.90
CA ILE A 116 -11.19 -16.59 8.21
C ILE A 116 -11.12 -16.37 9.71
N ARG A 117 -12.09 -16.90 10.47
CA ARG A 117 -12.13 -16.81 11.94
C ARG A 117 -10.90 -17.46 12.58
N ALA A 118 -10.49 -18.63 12.09
CA ALA A 118 -9.30 -19.31 12.58
C ALA A 118 -8.02 -18.50 12.36
N LYS A 119 -7.85 -17.89 11.16
CA LYS A 119 -6.72 -16.98 10.88
C LYS A 119 -6.71 -15.77 11.79
N ILE A 120 -7.86 -15.10 11.96
CA ILE A 120 -7.99 -13.95 12.88
C ILE A 120 -7.60 -14.36 14.30
N LYS A 121 -8.17 -15.46 14.81
CA LYS A 121 -7.88 -15.97 16.16
C LYS A 121 -6.39 -16.31 16.37
N LEU A 122 -5.71 -16.79 15.33
CA LEU A 122 -4.27 -17.05 15.38
C LEU A 122 -3.46 -15.76 15.55
N ILE A 123 -3.81 -14.70 14.81
CA ILE A 123 -3.17 -13.38 14.89
C ILE A 123 -3.47 -12.73 16.24
N GLU A 124 -4.71 -12.84 16.74
CA GLU A 124 -5.11 -12.37 18.08
C GLU A 124 -4.30 -13.04 19.18
N LYS A 125 -4.13 -14.37 19.12
CA LYS A 125 -3.30 -15.12 20.08
C LYS A 125 -1.85 -14.66 20.11
N ARG A 126 -1.31 -14.22 18.97
CA ARG A 126 0.04 -13.65 18.87
C ARG A 126 0.11 -12.20 19.33
N LYS A 127 -1.01 -11.59 19.75
CA LYS A 127 -1.13 -10.17 20.08
C LYS A 127 -0.75 -9.22 18.92
N GLN A 128 -0.92 -9.68 17.69
CA GLN A 128 -0.61 -8.95 16.46
C GLN A 128 -1.87 -8.48 15.73
N TRP A 129 -3.07 -8.77 16.26
CA TRP A 129 -4.31 -8.31 15.66
C TRP A 129 -4.49 -6.82 15.90
N GLU A 130 -4.60 -6.10 14.82
CA GLU A 130 -4.99 -4.69 14.81
C GLU A 130 -6.35 -4.57 14.10
N GLY A 131 -7.38 -4.25 14.88
CA GLY A 131 -8.73 -4.04 14.36
C GLY A 131 -8.77 -2.83 13.42
N TRP A 132 -9.45 -2.97 12.29
CA TRP A 132 -9.58 -1.89 11.35
C TRP A 132 -10.26 -0.67 11.97
N ASP A 133 -9.56 0.44 11.90
CA ASP A 133 -10.04 1.76 12.28
C ASP A 133 -9.88 2.72 11.10
N LEU A 134 -10.99 3.09 10.48
CA LEU A 134 -11.00 3.96 9.31
C LEU A 134 -10.43 5.35 9.60
N GLU A 135 -10.57 5.84 10.83
CA GLU A 135 -10.08 7.16 11.22
C GLU A 135 -8.55 7.16 11.40
N LYS A 136 -8.00 6.03 11.88
CA LYS A 136 -6.56 5.88 12.09
C LYS A 136 -5.76 5.50 10.84
N GLU A 137 -6.42 4.93 9.84
CA GLU A 137 -5.76 4.32 8.68
C GLU A 137 -4.72 5.22 7.99
N PHE A 138 -4.97 6.54 7.98
CA PHE A 138 -4.06 7.54 7.39
C PHE A 138 -3.96 8.81 8.25
N ASP A 139 -4.29 8.72 9.54
CA ASP A 139 -4.29 9.88 10.43
C ASP A 139 -2.86 10.19 10.92
N PRO A 140 -2.30 11.35 10.59
CA PRO A 140 -1.01 11.78 11.12
C PRO A 140 -0.95 11.77 12.65
N ASN A 141 -2.08 12.06 13.33
CA ASN A 141 -2.13 12.10 14.78
C ASN A 141 -1.96 10.73 15.43
N HIS A 142 -2.31 9.65 14.74
CA HIS A 142 -2.04 8.29 15.21
C HIS A 142 -0.53 8.09 15.42
N PHE A 143 0.29 8.42 14.41
CA PHE A 143 1.76 8.30 14.49
C PHE A 143 2.37 9.33 15.46
N ARG A 144 1.81 10.55 15.51
CA ARG A 144 2.26 11.56 16.49
C ARG A 144 2.09 11.07 17.93
N LYS A 145 0.95 10.47 18.26
CA LYS A 145 0.71 9.88 19.60
C LYS A 145 1.65 8.71 19.89
N LYS A 146 2.05 7.95 18.84
CA LYS A 146 3.01 6.86 18.95
C LYS A 146 4.44 7.37 19.20
N GLY A 147 4.77 8.57 18.73
CA GLY A 147 6.04 9.25 18.96
C GLY A 147 7.13 8.90 17.93
N TYR A 148 6.86 8.05 16.95
CA TYR A 148 7.84 7.68 15.92
C TYR A 148 7.21 7.17 14.62
N LEU A 149 8.02 7.18 13.54
CA LEU A 149 7.77 6.42 12.31
C LEU A 149 8.83 5.35 12.16
N ASP A 150 8.43 4.13 11.80
CA ASP A 150 9.31 3.00 11.53
C ASP A 150 8.95 2.36 10.19
N VAL A 151 9.94 2.11 9.33
CA VAL A 151 9.77 1.52 7.99
C VAL A 151 9.05 0.17 8.06
N TYR A 152 9.36 -0.64 9.06
CA TYR A 152 8.78 -1.97 9.23
C TYR A 152 7.28 -1.96 9.55
N GLU A 153 6.75 -0.82 10.02
CA GLU A 153 5.31 -0.63 10.26
C GLU A 153 4.58 -0.04 9.06
N ASN A 154 5.35 0.32 8.01
CA ASN A 154 4.84 0.83 6.73
C ASN A 154 3.89 2.04 6.85
N PRO A 155 4.26 3.10 7.60
CA PRO A 155 3.42 4.29 7.73
C PRO A 155 3.16 4.92 6.36
N ALA A 156 1.90 5.30 6.11
CA ALA A 156 1.49 5.82 4.83
C ALA A 156 0.57 7.03 4.98
N PHE A 157 0.69 7.98 4.06
CA PHE A 157 -0.08 9.22 4.04
C PHE A 157 -0.67 9.45 2.65
N ARG A 158 -1.86 10.07 2.60
CA ARG A 158 -2.52 10.41 1.32
C ARG A 158 -1.95 11.68 0.69
N LYS A 159 -1.46 12.61 1.52
CA LYS A 159 -0.96 13.92 1.09
C LYS A 159 0.42 14.20 1.71
N ILE A 160 1.23 14.98 1.02
CA ILE A 160 2.51 15.47 1.52
C ILE A 160 2.32 16.24 2.84
N VAL A 161 1.29 17.09 2.92
CA VAL A 161 1.00 17.88 4.11
C VAL A 161 0.73 17.03 5.35
N ASP A 162 0.11 15.86 5.18
CA ASP A 162 -0.18 14.93 6.28
C ASP A 162 1.12 14.32 6.83
N ALA A 163 2.03 13.88 5.94
CA ALA A 163 3.36 13.40 6.34
C ALA A 163 4.19 14.49 7.03
N CYS A 164 4.17 15.72 6.51
CA CYS A 164 4.85 16.86 7.11
C CYS A 164 4.31 17.16 8.51
N ASN A 165 2.99 17.22 8.65
CA ASN A 165 2.35 17.56 9.93
C ASN A 165 2.49 16.41 10.94
N CYS A 166 2.57 15.16 10.47
CA CYS A 166 2.95 14.05 11.32
C CYS A 166 4.30 14.32 12.02
N LEU A 167 5.26 14.88 11.30
CA LEU A 167 6.58 15.27 11.79
C LEU A 167 6.62 16.65 12.47
N GLY A 168 5.50 17.24 12.84
CA GLY A 168 5.42 18.51 13.59
C GLY A 168 5.55 19.79 12.76
N GLN A 169 5.53 19.73 11.40
CA GLN A 169 5.79 20.93 10.57
C GLN A 169 4.67 21.98 10.57
N ASN A 170 3.44 21.63 10.88
CA ASN A 170 2.27 22.52 10.95
C ASN A 170 2.02 23.33 9.66
N TYR A 171 1.99 22.66 8.49
CA TYR A 171 1.69 23.29 7.20
C TYR A 171 0.19 23.22 6.88
N LYS A 172 -0.34 24.25 6.22
CA LYS A 172 -1.71 24.24 5.65
C LYS A 172 -1.74 23.52 4.30
N ALA A 173 -0.70 23.70 3.49
CA ALA A 173 -0.52 23.04 2.19
C ALA A 173 0.96 22.93 1.87
N VAL A 174 1.34 21.94 1.05
CA VAL A 174 2.69 21.73 0.54
C VAL A 174 2.61 21.34 -0.93
N GLN A 175 3.35 22.07 -1.79
CA GLN A 175 3.45 21.79 -3.22
C GLN A 175 4.83 21.28 -3.64
N GLN A 176 5.86 21.53 -2.83
CA GLN A 176 7.23 21.12 -3.11
C GLN A 176 7.44 19.65 -2.72
N ALA A 177 8.25 18.95 -3.50
CA ALA A 177 8.62 17.57 -3.24
C ALA A 177 9.95 17.42 -2.48
N TRP A 178 10.70 18.51 -2.29
CA TRP A 178 11.97 18.52 -1.58
C TRP A 178 12.19 19.89 -0.95
N PHE A 179 12.39 19.94 0.39
CA PHE A 179 12.59 21.17 1.13
C PHE A 179 13.15 20.90 2.52
N LYS A 180 13.82 21.91 3.08
CA LYS A 180 14.44 21.85 4.41
C LYS A 180 13.39 21.66 5.51
N SER A 181 13.66 20.76 6.43
CA SER A 181 12.85 20.60 7.63
C SER A 181 13.02 21.80 8.57
N LYS A 182 11.93 22.27 9.18
CA LYS A 182 11.97 23.27 10.24
C LYS A 182 12.21 22.66 11.63
N ILE A 183 11.93 21.37 11.79
CA ILE A 183 11.95 20.66 13.07
C ILE A 183 13.25 19.85 13.23
N TYR A 184 13.71 19.22 12.15
CA TYR A 184 14.90 18.36 12.20
C TYR A 184 16.10 19.10 11.61
N PRO A 185 17.10 19.52 12.45
CA PRO A 185 18.30 20.19 11.95
C PRO A 185 19.04 19.33 10.92
N ASN A 186 19.53 19.94 9.85
CA ASN A 186 20.27 19.28 8.75
C ASN A 186 19.48 18.18 8.00
N HIS A 187 18.15 18.16 8.12
CA HIS A 187 17.30 17.24 7.38
C HIS A 187 16.44 17.98 6.35
N TYR A 188 16.20 17.31 5.24
CA TYR A 188 15.21 17.68 4.24
C TYR A 188 14.07 16.66 4.25
N LEU A 189 12.87 17.13 3.99
CA LEU A 189 11.72 16.29 3.69
C LEU A 189 11.71 16.04 2.19
N TRP A 190 11.67 14.77 1.79
CA TRP A 190 11.77 14.37 0.38
C TRP A 190 10.65 13.42 -0.01
N PHE A 191 9.96 13.76 -1.12
CA PHE A 191 8.78 13.07 -1.63
C PHE A 191 8.97 12.64 -3.09
N PRO A 192 9.93 11.74 -3.39
CA PRO A 192 10.20 11.31 -4.75
C PRO A 192 9.04 10.49 -5.31
N LYS A 193 8.84 10.53 -6.64
CA LYS A 193 7.88 9.69 -7.34
C LYS A 193 8.62 8.52 -7.98
N PHE A 194 8.20 7.28 -7.69
CA PHE A 194 8.74 6.04 -8.24
C PHE A 194 7.83 5.44 -9.31
N TYR A 195 7.23 6.27 -10.12
CA TYR A 195 6.47 5.88 -11.31
C TYR A 195 6.85 6.82 -12.46
N LYS A 196 6.58 6.38 -13.69
CA LYS A 196 6.93 7.14 -14.91
C LYS A 196 6.48 8.60 -14.77
N ASN A 197 7.43 9.49 -14.86
CA ASN A 197 7.31 10.94 -14.69
C ASN A 197 7.97 11.60 -15.91
N GLU A 198 7.56 12.81 -16.27
CA GLU A 198 8.11 13.52 -17.43
C GLU A 198 9.58 13.84 -17.25
N ASP A 199 9.98 14.34 -16.07
CA ASP A 199 11.32 14.87 -15.79
C ASP A 199 12.26 13.87 -15.11
N TRP A 200 11.77 13.08 -14.16
CA TRP A 200 12.61 12.31 -13.25
C TRP A 200 12.41 10.79 -13.42
N ASP A 201 13.52 10.07 -13.35
CA ASP A 201 13.57 8.62 -13.30
C ASP A 201 14.18 8.20 -11.95
N ASN A 202 13.33 8.15 -10.93
CA ASN A 202 13.72 7.76 -9.58
C ASN A 202 13.40 6.30 -9.35
N GLN A 203 14.35 5.54 -8.81
CA GLN A 203 14.23 4.11 -8.56
C GLN A 203 14.63 3.77 -7.12
N ILE A 204 14.05 2.72 -6.57
CA ILE A 204 14.45 2.16 -5.29
C ILE A 204 14.82 0.70 -5.47
N SER A 205 15.88 0.25 -4.78
CA SER A 205 16.28 -1.15 -4.75
C SER A 205 15.19 -2.04 -4.15
N LYS A 206 15.22 -3.34 -4.48
CA LYS A 206 14.21 -4.30 -3.99
C LYS A 206 14.16 -4.40 -2.46
N ASP A 207 15.29 -4.22 -1.82
CA ASP A 207 15.43 -4.23 -0.34
C ASP A 207 15.12 -2.88 0.31
N GLY A 208 14.81 -1.84 -0.49
CA GLY A 208 14.49 -0.50 0.00
C GLY A 208 15.68 0.30 0.54
N THR A 209 16.90 -0.17 0.37
CA THR A 209 18.10 0.43 1.00
C THR A 209 18.81 1.48 0.14
N VAL A 210 18.56 1.49 -1.16
CA VAL A 210 19.20 2.39 -2.12
C VAL A 210 18.15 3.08 -2.99
N ILE A 211 18.23 4.40 -3.09
CA ILE A 211 17.45 5.19 -4.05
C ILE A 211 18.41 5.82 -5.06
N THR A 212 18.10 5.67 -6.34
CA THR A 212 18.80 6.35 -7.43
C THR A 212 17.91 7.42 -8.02
N GLU A 213 18.42 8.65 -8.12
CA GLU A 213 17.72 9.80 -8.65
C GLU A 213 18.40 10.30 -9.93
N LYS A 214 17.64 10.40 -11.03
CA LYS A 214 18.13 10.87 -12.32
C LYS A 214 17.06 11.72 -13.02
N CYS A 215 17.47 12.86 -13.60
CA CYS A 215 16.60 13.66 -14.45
C CYS A 215 16.88 13.35 -15.92
N LYS A 216 15.84 13.36 -16.77
CA LYS A 216 15.94 13.14 -18.21
C LYS A 216 16.47 14.35 -18.96
N ASP A 217 16.24 15.54 -18.40
CA ASP A 217 16.80 16.79 -18.89
C ASP A 217 18.23 16.93 -18.37
N SER A 218 19.23 16.93 -19.25
CA SER A 218 20.64 16.93 -18.91
C SER A 218 21.11 18.25 -18.25
N GLU A 219 20.59 19.40 -18.67
CA GLU A 219 20.97 20.70 -18.10
C GLU A 219 20.43 20.84 -16.67
N LYS A 220 19.14 20.52 -16.50
CA LYS A 220 18.48 20.48 -15.20
C LYS A 220 19.13 19.46 -14.27
N TYR A 221 19.52 18.30 -14.80
CA TYR A 221 20.19 17.27 -14.04
C TYR A 221 21.59 17.68 -13.57
N ASN A 222 22.41 18.28 -14.45
CA ASN A 222 23.74 18.75 -14.07
C ASN A 222 23.68 19.79 -12.95
N SER A 223 22.79 20.76 -13.04
CA SER A 223 22.56 21.75 -11.99
C SER A 223 22.13 21.10 -10.66
N TRP A 224 21.19 20.16 -10.74
CA TRP A 224 20.70 19.40 -9.60
C TRP A 224 21.80 18.53 -8.98
N PHE A 225 22.53 17.78 -9.79
CA PHE A 225 23.65 16.93 -9.36
C PHE A 225 24.66 17.71 -8.55
N ASN A 226 25.12 18.86 -9.06
CA ASN A 226 26.07 19.72 -8.34
C ASN A 226 25.49 20.22 -7.02
N THR A 227 24.21 20.61 -6.99
CA THR A 227 23.54 21.08 -5.77
C THR A 227 23.47 19.99 -4.70
N VAL A 228 23.13 18.77 -5.08
CA VAL A 228 22.93 17.65 -4.16
C VAL A 228 24.23 17.09 -3.65
N THR A 229 25.27 17.00 -4.51
CA THR A 229 26.57 16.45 -4.14
C THR A 229 27.42 17.43 -3.34
N SER A 230 27.20 18.73 -3.48
CA SER A 230 27.86 19.75 -2.66
C SER A 230 27.18 20.02 -1.31
N ASN A 231 25.93 19.55 -1.13
CA ASN A 231 25.16 19.78 0.08
C ASN A 231 24.69 18.46 0.69
N LEU A 232 25.58 17.87 1.51
CA LEU A 232 25.30 16.57 2.17
C LEU A 232 24.31 16.77 3.31
N VAL A 233 23.07 16.41 3.07
CA VAL A 233 21.98 16.49 4.02
C VAL A 233 21.27 15.15 4.15
N LYS A 234 20.73 14.91 5.35
CA LYS A 234 19.83 13.78 5.59
C LYS A 234 18.46 14.03 4.95
N ARG A 235 17.86 12.99 4.38
CA ARG A 235 16.54 13.05 3.74
C ARG A 235 15.56 12.14 4.44
N ILE A 236 14.58 12.72 5.13
CA ILE A 236 13.41 11.99 5.65
C ILE A 236 12.52 11.74 4.44
N THR A 237 12.44 10.49 4.00
CA THR A 237 11.98 10.14 2.67
C THR A 237 10.60 9.48 2.69
N PHE A 238 9.70 10.02 1.87
CA PHE A 238 8.34 9.51 1.66
C PHE A 238 8.08 9.32 0.16
N PRO A 239 8.58 8.26 -0.46
CA PRO A 239 8.32 8.01 -1.88
C PRO A 239 6.83 7.83 -2.14
N ARG A 240 6.39 8.32 -3.30
CA ARG A 240 5.07 8.02 -3.85
C ARG A 240 5.21 6.97 -4.93
N SER A 241 4.72 5.78 -4.64
CA SER A 241 4.67 4.67 -5.57
C SER A 241 3.23 4.18 -5.76
N ILE A 242 3.03 3.40 -6.82
CA ILE A 242 1.80 2.62 -7.00
C ILE A 242 2.15 1.21 -6.54
N ASP A 243 1.54 0.76 -5.46
CA ASP A 243 1.73 -0.62 -4.99
C ASP A 243 0.94 -1.63 -5.83
N ASN A 244 1.18 -2.93 -5.59
CA ASN A 244 0.51 -4.00 -6.34
C ASN A 244 -1.02 -4.00 -6.17
N LEU A 245 -1.53 -3.37 -5.12
CA LEU A 245 -2.97 -3.20 -4.89
C LEU A 245 -3.52 -1.88 -5.48
N GLY A 246 -2.69 -1.12 -6.21
CA GLY A 246 -3.07 0.12 -6.89
C GLY A 246 -3.16 1.36 -5.98
N PHE A 247 -2.71 1.27 -4.74
CA PHE A 247 -2.70 2.43 -3.85
C PHE A 247 -1.54 3.38 -4.20
N ARG A 248 -1.85 4.66 -4.27
CA ARG A 248 -0.89 5.75 -4.47
C ARG A 248 -0.73 6.54 -3.18
N LEU A 249 0.22 6.13 -2.34
CA LEU A 249 0.45 6.71 -1.02
C LEU A 249 1.89 7.18 -0.89
N TYR A 250 2.10 8.16 -0.04
CA TYR A 250 3.42 8.57 0.45
C TYR A 250 3.78 7.69 1.63
N ARG A 251 4.72 6.75 1.45
CA ARG A 251 5.13 5.80 2.50
C ARG A 251 6.45 6.23 3.10
N PHE A 252 6.57 6.16 4.43
CA PHE A 252 7.85 6.41 5.07
C PHE A 252 8.84 5.29 4.68
N ALA A 253 9.93 5.68 4.04
CA ALA A 253 10.97 4.75 3.58
C ALA A 253 12.26 4.84 4.42
N GLY A 254 12.30 5.73 5.41
CA GLY A 254 13.46 5.93 6.26
C GLY A 254 14.19 7.26 6.01
N VAL A 255 15.37 7.37 6.60
CA VAL A 255 16.26 8.51 6.43
C VAL A 255 17.43 8.10 5.55
N PHE A 256 17.63 8.82 4.45
CA PHE A 256 18.67 8.57 3.46
C PHE A 256 19.73 9.66 3.45
N GLU A 257 20.96 9.29 3.08
CA GLU A 257 22.06 10.21 2.80
C GLU A 257 22.61 9.97 1.40
N THR A 258 23.15 11.01 0.77
CA THR A 258 23.81 10.88 -0.53
C THR A 258 25.13 10.14 -0.37
N ASP A 259 25.30 9.11 -1.20
CA ASP A 259 26.56 8.37 -1.37
C ASP A 259 27.33 8.97 -2.56
N LEU A 260 28.31 9.78 -2.25
CA LEU A 260 29.11 10.48 -3.27
C LEU A 260 29.97 9.53 -4.10
N GLU A 261 30.49 8.47 -3.50
CA GLU A 261 31.37 7.50 -4.19
C GLU A 261 30.61 6.72 -5.26
N SER A 262 29.33 6.43 -4.99
CA SER A 262 28.45 5.71 -5.93
C SER A 262 27.71 6.65 -6.90
N SER A 263 27.72 7.97 -6.68
CA SER A 263 27.01 8.95 -7.49
C SER A 263 27.84 9.41 -8.68
N SER A 264 27.22 9.48 -9.87
CA SER A 264 27.83 10.07 -11.07
C SER A 264 26.77 10.67 -11.99
N LEU A 265 27.17 11.54 -12.91
CA LEU A 265 26.26 12.07 -13.94
C LEU A 265 25.69 10.96 -14.83
N GLU A 266 26.43 9.87 -15.02
CA GLU A 266 26.00 8.74 -15.82
C GLU A 266 25.02 7.84 -15.04
N ASN A 267 25.34 7.47 -13.80
CA ASN A 267 24.63 6.48 -13.01
C ASN A 267 23.45 7.08 -12.20
N GLY A 268 23.45 8.38 -11.97
CA GLY A 268 22.50 9.05 -11.10
C GLY A 268 23.07 9.45 -9.75
N VAL A 269 22.30 10.24 -9.00
CA VAL A 269 22.60 10.50 -7.57
C VAL A 269 22.11 9.31 -6.76
N VAL A 270 23.01 8.71 -6.01
CA VAL A 270 22.73 7.54 -5.17
C VAL A 270 22.53 7.98 -3.74
N HIS A 271 21.43 7.54 -3.12
CA HIS A 271 21.13 7.76 -1.71
C HIS A 271 21.04 6.42 -0.99
N ARG A 272 21.68 6.30 0.17
CA ARG A 272 21.66 5.08 0.98
C ARG A 272 20.85 5.29 2.26
N LEU A 273 20.08 4.27 2.61
CA LEU A 273 19.35 4.22 3.87
C LEU A 273 20.31 4.23 5.05
N LYS A 274 20.10 5.13 6.00
CA LYS A 274 20.87 5.26 7.23
C LYS A 274 20.06 4.91 8.47
N GLU A 275 18.78 5.31 8.49
CA GLU A 275 17.92 5.09 9.63
C GLU A 275 16.55 4.55 9.14
N THR A 276 16.11 3.45 9.71
CA THR A 276 14.78 2.86 9.42
C THR A 276 13.69 3.47 10.29
N ARG A 277 14.07 4.22 11.32
CA ARG A 277 13.16 4.83 12.28
C ARG A 277 13.52 6.29 12.52
N ILE A 278 12.51 7.12 12.73
CA ILE A 278 12.66 8.51 13.16
C ILE A 278 11.70 8.81 14.31
N GLU A 279 12.22 9.44 15.35
CA GLU A 279 11.40 9.91 16.46
C GLU A 279 10.65 11.19 16.05
N ILE A 280 9.41 11.35 16.49
CA ILE A 280 8.57 12.51 16.19
C ILE A 280 8.77 13.54 17.32
N ASN A 281 9.48 14.61 17.00
CA ASN A 281 9.70 15.74 17.91
C ASN A 281 8.52 16.71 17.81
N ILE A 282 7.69 16.76 18.85
CA ILE A 282 6.51 17.64 18.95
C ILE A 282 6.73 18.65 20.06
#